data_a304227abcd44d1fee5c66d4f3fba5a3
#
_entry.id   a304227abcd44d1fee5c66d4f3fba5a3
#
_cell.length_a   1.000
_cell.length_b   1.000
_cell.length_c   1.000
_cell.angle_alpha   90.00
_cell.angle_beta   90.00
_cell.angle_gamma   90.00
#
_symmetry.space_group_name_H-M   'P 1'
#
loop_
_entity.id
_entity.type
_entity.pdbx_description
1 polymer ?
#
loop_
_entity_poly.entity_id
_entity_poly.type
_entity_poly.pdbx_seq_one_letter_code
_entity_poly.pdbx_strand_id
1 'polypeptide(L)'
;MRWSEPMTVDAAFALFTRPRRHRRTSAELALLAEAKRSSVRCGADDLALFSWGEGPTVLMVHGWEGRGTQFHAFVPQLRERGFRAVAMDCPAHGDSTGTASSVPHFAEAVSAVARALGEVAAVIGHSSGAAGSIYACTQGLEVTSSVHLASPCSFERGIERFCAAVLLAEPDRAEFRRRIEDFIPVPLADTDLAKLRLPSHPALVLHDPADKEVPFREAELLAAAWPTAELRPMQGAGHRRILQNSEAVDLAVRLICTNAVPASARR
;
A
#
# COMPACT_ATOMS: atom_id res chain seq x y z
N MET A 1 -12.89 -9.27 -14.63
CA MET A 1 -12.81 -10.19 -15.78
C MET A 1 -13.18 -11.56 -15.25
N ARG A 2 -14.10 -12.29 -15.85
CA ARG A 2 -14.37 -13.70 -15.50
C ARG A 2 -13.72 -14.56 -16.59
N TRP A 3 -12.85 -15.45 -16.17
CA TRP A 3 -12.21 -16.42 -17.05
C TRP A 3 -13.21 -17.53 -17.34
N SER A 4 -13.28 -18.00 -18.58
CA SER A 4 -14.19 -19.09 -19.03
C SER A 4 -13.49 -20.45 -19.01
N GLU A 5 -12.17 -20.47 -18.93
CA GLU A 5 -11.33 -21.66 -18.91
C GLU A 5 -10.27 -21.55 -17.81
N PRO A 6 -9.81 -22.66 -17.22
CA PRO A 6 -8.73 -22.68 -16.25
C PRO A 6 -7.44 -22.09 -16.84
N MET A 7 -6.76 -21.28 -16.04
CA MET A 7 -5.45 -20.76 -16.40
C MET A 7 -4.34 -21.77 -16.08
N THR A 8 -3.28 -21.79 -16.88
CA THR A 8 -2.08 -22.58 -16.50
C THR A 8 -1.37 -21.93 -15.32
N VAL A 9 -0.62 -22.71 -14.53
CA VAL A 9 0.14 -22.21 -13.38
C VAL A 9 1.13 -21.11 -13.79
N ASP A 10 1.80 -21.26 -14.93
CA ASP A 10 2.76 -20.25 -15.44
C ASP A 10 2.08 -18.92 -15.76
N ALA A 11 0.93 -18.96 -16.43
CA ALA A 11 0.18 -17.78 -16.77
C ALA A 11 -0.39 -17.12 -15.51
N ALA A 12 -0.89 -17.90 -14.58
CA ALA A 12 -1.40 -17.43 -13.28
C ALA A 12 -0.29 -16.78 -12.44
N PHE A 13 0.89 -17.42 -12.37
CA PHE A 13 2.04 -16.88 -11.65
C PHE A 13 2.50 -15.56 -12.27
N ALA A 14 2.62 -15.50 -13.59
CA ALA A 14 2.99 -14.27 -14.28
C ALA A 14 1.95 -13.14 -14.06
N LEU A 15 0.65 -13.45 -14.14
CA LEU A 15 -0.42 -12.49 -13.92
C LEU A 15 -0.45 -11.97 -12.47
N PHE A 16 -0.18 -12.82 -11.49
CA PHE A 16 -0.19 -12.49 -10.07
C PHE A 16 1.03 -11.68 -9.64
N THR A 17 2.21 -11.92 -10.25
CA THR A 17 3.47 -11.34 -9.80
C THR A 17 3.98 -10.20 -10.67
N ARG A 18 3.51 -10.06 -11.94
CA ARG A 18 3.99 -9.05 -12.89
C ARG A 18 2.94 -7.97 -13.11
N PRO A 19 3.06 -6.81 -12.44
CA PRO A 19 2.09 -5.74 -12.58
C PRO A 19 2.17 -5.07 -13.95
N ARG A 20 1.01 -4.65 -14.47
CA ARG A 20 0.95 -3.81 -15.66
C ARG A 20 1.25 -2.36 -15.27
N ARG A 21 2.00 -1.66 -16.13
CA ARG A 21 2.26 -0.23 -15.97
C ARG A 21 1.23 0.57 -16.77
N HIS A 22 0.47 1.41 -16.09
CA HIS A 22 -0.55 2.25 -16.71
C HIS A 22 -0.04 3.67 -16.96
N ARG A 23 -0.54 4.32 -18.01
CA ARG A 23 -0.23 5.73 -18.30
C ARG A 23 -0.76 6.64 -17.19
N ARG A 24 -0.01 7.69 -16.89
CA ARG A 24 -0.43 8.73 -15.95
C ARG A 24 -1.54 9.59 -16.55
N THR A 25 -2.47 10.02 -15.70
CA THR A 25 -3.50 11.02 -16.07
C THR A 25 -2.88 12.41 -16.13
N SER A 26 -3.62 13.39 -16.69
CA SER A 26 -3.16 14.79 -16.73
C SER A 26 -2.90 15.36 -15.34
N ALA A 27 -3.75 15.04 -14.35
CA ALA A 27 -3.57 15.46 -12.96
C ALA A 27 -2.29 14.88 -12.35
N GLU A 28 -2.00 13.62 -12.61
CA GLU A 28 -0.76 12.98 -12.15
C GLU A 28 0.49 13.56 -12.82
N LEU A 29 0.41 13.88 -14.10
CA LEU A 29 1.52 14.52 -14.83
C LEU A 29 1.77 15.93 -14.32
N ALA A 30 0.72 16.71 -14.03
CA ALA A 30 0.84 18.03 -13.44
C ALA A 30 1.53 17.97 -12.06
N LEU A 31 1.08 17.07 -11.19
CA LEU A 31 1.71 16.86 -9.89
C LEU A 31 3.18 16.43 -10.04
N LEU A 32 3.48 15.53 -10.97
CA LEU A 32 4.82 15.01 -11.21
C LEU A 32 5.80 16.09 -11.70
N ALA A 33 5.30 17.09 -12.44
CA ALA A 33 6.11 18.21 -12.93
C ALA A 33 6.65 19.09 -11.78
N GLU A 34 5.94 19.12 -10.63
CA GLU A 34 6.36 19.87 -9.44
C GLU A 34 7.23 19.02 -8.48
N ALA A 35 7.39 17.73 -8.75
CA ALA A 35 8.07 16.83 -7.83
C ALA A 35 9.59 16.97 -7.87
N LYS A 36 10.22 16.98 -6.68
CA LYS A 36 11.62 16.63 -6.57
C LYS A 36 11.75 15.11 -6.67
N ARG A 37 12.50 14.63 -7.67
CA ARG A 37 12.72 13.20 -7.92
C ARG A 37 13.98 12.70 -7.23
N SER A 38 13.93 11.50 -6.70
CA SER A 38 15.08 10.75 -6.17
C SER A 38 14.84 9.26 -6.31
N SER A 39 15.82 8.45 -5.95
CA SER A 39 15.68 6.98 -5.94
C SER A 39 16.32 6.39 -4.69
N VAL A 40 15.85 5.20 -4.31
CA VAL A 40 16.38 4.40 -3.21
C VAL A 40 16.61 2.99 -3.70
N ARG A 41 17.79 2.43 -3.39
CA ARG A 41 18.11 1.03 -3.70
C ARG A 41 17.41 0.08 -2.74
N CYS A 42 16.72 -0.92 -3.27
CA CYS A 42 16.12 -2.01 -2.51
C CYS A 42 16.43 -3.34 -3.20
N GLY A 43 17.35 -4.12 -2.65
CA GLY A 43 17.87 -5.32 -3.33
C GLY A 43 18.45 -5.00 -4.69
N ALA A 44 17.94 -5.64 -5.74
CA ALA A 44 18.34 -5.39 -7.13
C ALA A 44 17.63 -4.20 -7.78
N ASP A 45 16.59 -3.65 -7.16
CA ASP A 45 15.73 -2.62 -7.73
C ASP A 45 16.08 -1.20 -7.27
N ASP A 46 15.89 -0.22 -8.17
CA ASP A 46 15.90 1.20 -7.88
C ASP A 46 14.46 1.69 -7.78
N LEU A 47 14.08 2.15 -6.58
CA LEU A 47 12.73 2.63 -6.28
C LEU A 47 12.64 4.13 -6.55
N ALA A 48 11.74 4.55 -7.42
CA ALA A 48 11.50 5.95 -7.72
C ALA A 48 10.71 6.62 -6.59
N LEU A 49 11.17 7.80 -6.16
CA LEU A 49 10.55 8.64 -5.15
C LEU A 49 10.23 10.01 -5.72
N PHE A 50 9.09 10.53 -5.33
CA PHE A 50 8.61 11.87 -5.66
C PHE A 50 8.29 12.61 -4.38
N SER A 51 8.84 13.81 -4.18
CA SER A 51 8.61 14.58 -2.97
C SER A 51 8.18 16.00 -3.26
N TRP A 52 7.31 16.54 -2.39
CA TRP A 52 6.76 17.88 -2.45
C TRP A 52 6.72 18.50 -1.06
N GLY A 53 7.02 19.78 -0.96
CA GLY A 53 7.04 20.51 0.31
C GLY A 53 8.22 20.14 1.20
N GLU A 54 8.20 20.67 2.40
CA GLU A 54 9.19 20.47 3.46
C GLU A 54 8.49 20.20 4.80
N GLY A 55 9.24 19.80 5.83
CA GLY A 55 8.70 19.49 7.16
C GLY A 55 8.65 17.98 7.46
N PRO A 56 7.83 17.54 8.44
CA PRO A 56 7.71 16.14 8.78
C PRO A 56 7.26 15.29 7.60
N THR A 57 7.92 14.16 7.39
CA THR A 57 7.71 13.32 6.20
C THR A 57 6.46 12.46 6.34
N VAL A 58 5.56 12.53 5.34
CA VAL A 58 4.46 11.60 5.15
C VAL A 58 4.76 10.73 3.94
N LEU A 59 4.96 9.42 4.15
CA LEU A 59 5.23 8.44 3.09
C LEU A 59 3.91 7.89 2.54
N MET A 60 3.75 7.93 1.21
CA MET A 60 2.57 7.43 0.51
C MET A 60 2.92 6.23 -0.36
N VAL A 61 2.16 5.12 -0.20
CA VAL A 61 2.42 3.82 -0.82
C VAL A 61 1.19 3.34 -1.59
N HIS A 62 1.31 3.25 -2.91
CA HIS A 62 0.21 2.88 -3.81
C HIS A 62 -0.14 1.38 -3.76
N GLY A 63 -1.30 1.01 -4.36
CA GLY A 63 -1.74 -0.37 -4.52
C GLY A 63 -1.16 -1.07 -5.75
N TRP A 64 -1.58 -2.34 -5.96
CA TRP A 64 -1.19 -3.14 -7.13
C TRP A 64 -1.54 -2.44 -8.44
N GLU A 65 -0.63 -2.50 -9.42
CA GLU A 65 -0.71 -1.76 -10.69
C GLU A 65 -0.86 -0.23 -10.54
N GLY A 66 -0.62 0.28 -9.34
CA GLY A 66 -0.64 1.71 -9.03
C GLY A 66 0.70 2.40 -9.29
N ARG A 67 0.82 3.61 -8.74
CA ARG A 67 2.03 4.46 -8.75
C ARG A 67 1.89 5.61 -7.76
N GLY A 68 2.99 6.18 -7.32
CA GLY A 68 3.01 7.22 -6.30
C GLY A 68 2.20 8.47 -6.66
N THR A 69 2.16 8.85 -7.95
CA THR A 69 1.40 10.03 -8.41
C THR A 69 -0.12 9.92 -8.26
N GLN A 70 -0.67 8.74 -7.96
CA GLN A 70 -2.11 8.56 -7.68
C GLN A 70 -2.57 9.29 -6.41
N PHE A 71 -1.65 9.67 -5.53
CA PHE A 71 -1.94 10.48 -4.34
C PHE A 71 -2.07 11.98 -4.61
N HIS A 72 -2.36 12.38 -5.86
CA HIS A 72 -2.45 13.78 -6.27
C HIS A 72 -3.50 14.60 -5.47
N ALA A 73 -4.51 13.97 -4.88
CA ALA A 73 -5.46 14.67 -4.01
C ALA A 73 -4.92 14.91 -2.59
N PHE A 74 -4.00 14.08 -2.10
CA PHE A 74 -3.41 14.20 -0.76
C PHE A 74 -2.27 15.22 -0.71
N VAL A 75 -1.43 15.26 -1.75
CA VAL A 75 -0.20 16.07 -1.77
C VAL A 75 -0.45 17.55 -1.50
N PRO A 76 -1.41 18.24 -2.16
CA PRO A 76 -1.68 19.66 -1.87
C PRO A 76 -2.08 19.89 -0.42
N GLN A 77 -2.96 19.05 0.11
CA GLN A 77 -3.48 19.13 1.47
C GLN A 77 -2.38 18.95 2.53
N LEU A 78 -1.44 18.03 2.31
CA LEU A 78 -0.30 17.81 3.20
C LEU A 78 0.68 19.00 3.15
N ARG A 79 0.99 19.50 1.93
CA ARG A 79 1.88 20.67 1.75
C ARG A 79 1.34 21.91 2.47
N GLU A 80 0.06 22.22 2.29
CA GLU A 80 -0.60 23.38 2.94
C GLU A 80 -0.52 23.33 4.46
N ARG A 81 -0.38 22.12 5.03
CA ARG A 81 -0.23 21.90 6.48
C ARG A 81 1.22 21.74 6.94
N GLY A 82 2.18 22.05 6.07
CA GLY A 82 3.61 22.05 6.40
C GLY A 82 4.26 20.66 6.47
N PHE A 83 3.72 19.67 5.75
CA PHE A 83 4.33 18.35 5.62
C PHE A 83 5.12 18.21 4.33
N ARG A 84 6.19 17.42 4.40
CA ARG A 84 6.85 16.86 3.24
C ARG A 84 6.11 15.62 2.80
N ALA A 85 5.36 15.72 1.69
CA ALA A 85 4.71 14.58 1.08
C ALA A 85 5.72 13.81 0.23
N VAL A 86 5.89 12.50 0.47
CA VAL A 86 6.78 11.63 -0.30
C VAL A 86 5.96 10.44 -0.81
N ALA A 87 5.87 10.31 -2.13
CA ALA A 87 5.24 9.14 -2.75
C ALA A 87 6.32 8.26 -3.39
N MET A 88 6.20 6.95 -3.22
CA MET A 88 7.10 5.98 -3.83
C MET A 88 6.38 5.17 -4.90
N ASP A 89 7.13 4.76 -5.93
CA ASP A 89 6.73 3.66 -6.79
C ASP A 89 7.34 2.37 -6.23
N CYS A 90 6.53 1.35 -5.97
CA CYS A 90 6.97 0.06 -5.46
C CYS A 90 7.71 -0.76 -6.53
N PRO A 91 8.45 -1.84 -6.17
CA PRO A 91 9.17 -2.67 -7.14
C PRO A 91 8.27 -3.12 -8.30
N ALA A 92 8.78 -3.05 -9.53
CA ALA A 92 8.09 -3.36 -10.78
C ALA A 92 6.94 -2.38 -11.17
N HIS A 93 6.66 -1.33 -10.39
CA HIS A 93 5.59 -0.36 -10.65
C HIS A 93 6.14 1.01 -11.07
N GLY A 94 5.29 1.81 -11.72
CA GLY A 94 5.57 3.20 -12.06
C GLY A 94 6.93 3.39 -12.78
N ASP A 95 7.80 4.24 -12.21
CA ASP A 95 9.15 4.52 -12.70
C ASP A 95 10.24 3.68 -11.98
N SER A 96 9.86 2.83 -11.00
CA SER A 96 10.79 1.90 -10.34
C SER A 96 11.20 0.75 -11.26
N THR A 97 12.39 0.19 -11.04
CA THR A 97 12.85 -0.99 -11.78
C THR A 97 12.17 -2.27 -11.29
N GLY A 98 12.58 -3.40 -11.84
CA GLY A 98 12.00 -4.71 -11.55
C GLY A 98 10.91 -5.11 -12.54
N THR A 99 10.58 -6.40 -12.52
CA THR A 99 9.59 -7.01 -13.43
C THR A 99 8.52 -7.81 -12.70
N ALA A 100 8.73 -8.12 -11.41
CA ALA A 100 7.82 -8.87 -10.57
C ALA A 100 7.80 -8.30 -9.15
N SER A 101 6.68 -8.44 -8.46
CA SER A 101 6.49 -7.94 -7.10
C SER A 101 5.40 -8.72 -6.36
N SER A 102 5.24 -8.45 -5.08
CA SER A 102 4.16 -8.96 -4.21
C SER A 102 3.97 -8.02 -3.02
N VAL A 103 2.93 -8.23 -2.20
CA VAL A 103 2.73 -7.46 -0.95
C VAL A 103 3.94 -7.54 -0.01
N PRO A 104 4.58 -8.70 0.25
CA PRO A 104 5.82 -8.76 1.02
C PRO A 104 6.96 -7.93 0.43
N HIS A 105 7.15 -7.89 -0.90
CA HIS A 105 8.15 -7.03 -1.53
C HIS A 105 7.82 -5.53 -1.34
N PHE A 106 6.54 -5.17 -1.29
CA PHE A 106 6.14 -3.80 -0.93
C PHE A 106 6.58 -3.44 0.49
N ALA A 107 6.46 -4.36 1.43
CA ALA A 107 6.89 -4.14 2.82
C ALA A 107 8.41 -3.93 2.93
N GLU A 108 9.21 -4.73 2.23
CA GLU A 108 10.67 -4.53 2.14
C GLU A 108 11.01 -3.16 1.53
N ALA A 109 10.32 -2.80 0.44
CA ALA A 109 10.50 -1.52 -0.24
C ALA A 109 10.15 -0.34 0.68
N VAL A 110 9.02 -0.41 1.40
CA VAL A 110 8.61 0.60 2.40
C VAL A 110 9.69 0.74 3.48
N SER A 111 10.18 -0.37 4.01
CA SER A 111 11.24 -0.37 5.03
C SER A 111 12.56 0.21 4.51
N ALA A 112 12.95 -0.10 3.27
CA ALA A 112 14.15 0.45 2.63
C ALA A 112 14.03 1.96 2.42
N VAL A 113 12.89 2.42 1.92
CA VAL A 113 12.60 3.84 1.69
C VAL A 113 12.55 4.60 3.01
N ALA A 114 11.88 4.07 4.02
CA ALA A 114 11.80 4.71 5.34
C ALA A 114 13.19 4.88 5.96
N ARG A 115 14.05 3.87 5.90
CA ARG A 115 15.45 3.98 6.37
C ARG A 115 16.24 5.06 5.62
N ALA A 116 16.05 5.18 4.31
CA ALA A 116 16.74 6.19 3.50
C ALA A 116 16.21 7.61 3.73
N LEU A 117 14.93 7.75 4.05
CA LEU A 117 14.32 9.05 4.37
C LEU A 117 14.66 9.54 5.79
N GLY A 118 15.04 8.62 6.68
CA GLY A 118 15.21 8.89 8.11
C GLY A 118 13.88 8.88 8.84
N GLU A 119 13.53 9.96 9.55
CA GLU A 119 12.27 10.02 10.29
C GLU A 119 11.07 10.14 9.35
N VAL A 120 10.11 9.19 9.47
CA VAL A 120 8.81 9.20 8.80
C VAL A 120 7.74 9.47 9.84
N ALA A 121 7.08 10.63 9.76
CA ALA A 121 6.05 11.01 10.72
C ALA A 121 4.78 10.20 10.53
N ALA A 122 4.37 9.92 9.29
CA ALA A 122 3.18 9.13 9.02
C ALA A 122 3.29 8.34 7.71
N VAL A 123 2.47 7.31 7.58
CA VAL A 123 2.31 6.54 6.34
C VAL A 123 0.86 6.58 5.87
N ILE A 124 0.63 6.77 4.57
CA ILE A 124 -0.65 6.56 3.89
C ILE A 124 -0.46 5.43 2.90
N GLY A 125 -1.14 4.30 3.10
CA GLY A 125 -1.10 3.17 2.18
C GLY A 125 -2.44 2.93 1.49
N HIS A 126 -2.40 2.45 0.25
CA HIS A 126 -3.58 2.01 -0.50
C HIS A 126 -3.45 0.55 -0.89
N SER A 127 -4.50 -0.26 -0.64
CA SER A 127 -4.57 -1.67 -1.07
C SER A 127 -3.31 -2.46 -0.68
N SER A 128 -2.58 -3.07 -1.64
CA SER A 128 -1.31 -3.75 -1.40
C SER A 128 -0.28 -2.87 -0.69
N GLY A 129 -0.25 -1.56 -0.99
CA GLY A 129 0.62 -0.60 -0.31
C GLY A 129 0.23 -0.37 1.15
N ALA A 130 -1.08 -0.44 1.47
CA ALA A 130 -1.54 -0.38 2.85
C ALA A 130 -1.08 -1.61 3.64
N ALA A 131 -1.30 -2.83 3.09
CA ALA A 131 -0.85 -4.07 3.72
C ALA A 131 0.68 -4.12 3.88
N GLY A 132 1.45 -3.72 2.85
CA GLY A 132 2.90 -3.64 2.91
C GLY A 132 3.38 -2.63 3.96
N SER A 133 2.72 -1.49 4.10
CA SER A 133 3.05 -0.48 5.12
C SER A 133 2.76 -0.98 6.54
N ILE A 134 1.62 -1.65 6.75
CA ILE A 134 1.29 -2.26 8.05
C ILE A 134 2.34 -3.29 8.41
N TYR A 135 2.70 -4.18 7.47
CA TYR A 135 3.72 -5.19 7.69
C TYR A 135 5.07 -4.55 8.03
N ALA A 136 5.50 -3.50 7.31
CA ALA A 136 6.73 -2.76 7.63
C ALA A 136 6.71 -2.18 9.05
N CYS A 137 5.56 -1.67 9.51
CA CYS A 137 5.40 -1.19 10.89
C CYS A 137 5.52 -2.34 11.91
N THR A 138 5.03 -3.55 11.62
CA THR A 138 5.22 -4.71 12.50
C THR A 138 6.69 -5.16 12.56
N GLN A 139 7.49 -4.80 11.56
CA GLN A 139 8.93 -5.10 11.46
C GLN A 139 9.83 -3.94 11.95
N GLY A 140 9.27 -2.95 12.63
CA GLY A 140 10.04 -1.88 13.28
C GLY A 140 10.05 -0.53 12.58
N LEU A 141 9.22 -0.31 11.54
CA LEU A 141 8.99 1.05 11.06
C LEU A 141 8.15 1.81 12.09
N GLU A 142 8.75 2.82 12.70
CA GLU A 142 8.09 3.69 13.67
C GLU A 142 7.49 4.90 12.96
N VAL A 143 6.21 5.17 13.25
CA VAL A 143 5.47 6.36 12.77
C VAL A 143 4.56 6.87 13.89
N THR A 144 4.14 8.13 13.83
CA THR A 144 3.23 8.71 14.83
C THR A 144 1.76 8.39 14.53
N SER A 145 1.44 8.09 13.28
CA SER A 145 0.11 7.66 12.84
C SER A 145 0.15 7.01 11.46
N SER A 146 -0.87 6.25 11.10
CA SER A 146 -0.96 5.65 9.77
C SER A 146 -2.39 5.60 9.23
N VAL A 147 -2.53 5.65 7.90
CA VAL A 147 -3.82 5.59 7.19
C VAL A 147 -3.78 4.47 6.16
N HIS A 148 -4.78 3.62 6.18
CA HIS A 148 -4.86 2.42 5.34
C HIS A 148 -6.17 2.40 4.55
N LEU A 149 -6.05 2.71 3.25
CA LEU A 149 -7.16 2.82 2.30
C LEU A 149 -7.36 1.47 1.62
N ALA A 150 -8.54 0.85 1.77
CA ALA A 150 -8.92 -0.40 1.11
C ALA A 150 -7.88 -1.54 1.30
N SER A 151 -7.33 -1.69 2.50
CA SER A 151 -6.27 -2.67 2.80
C SER A 151 -6.81 -4.10 2.81
N PRO A 152 -6.14 -5.07 2.12
CA PRO A 152 -6.28 -6.46 2.48
C PRO A 152 -5.61 -6.72 3.84
N CYS A 153 -6.14 -7.69 4.59
CA CYS A 153 -5.59 -8.11 5.88
C CYS A 153 -4.71 -9.37 5.76
N SER A 154 -4.94 -10.19 4.73
CA SER A 154 -4.18 -11.41 4.52
C SER A 154 -3.79 -11.61 3.06
N PHE A 155 -2.50 -11.77 2.80
CA PHE A 155 -1.98 -12.10 1.47
C PHE A 155 -2.40 -13.51 1.06
N GLU A 156 -2.42 -14.47 1.99
CA GLU A 156 -2.88 -15.83 1.75
C GLU A 156 -4.34 -15.88 1.26
N ARG A 157 -5.26 -15.16 1.93
CA ARG A 157 -6.64 -15.03 1.43
C ARG A 157 -6.72 -14.35 0.07
N GLY A 158 -5.79 -13.45 -0.23
CA GLY A 158 -5.62 -12.84 -1.55
C GLY A 158 -5.28 -13.89 -2.62
N ILE A 159 -4.35 -14.80 -2.32
CA ILE A 159 -3.98 -15.93 -3.18
C ILE A 159 -5.18 -16.83 -3.44
N GLU A 160 -5.93 -17.20 -2.41
CA GLU A 160 -7.12 -18.07 -2.55
C GLU A 160 -8.19 -17.42 -3.45
N ARG A 161 -8.47 -16.12 -3.24
CA ARG A 161 -9.41 -15.38 -4.10
C ARG A 161 -8.92 -15.33 -5.56
N PHE A 162 -7.62 -15.12 -5.76
CA PHE A 162 -7.03 -15.11 -7.10
C PHE A 162 -7.16 -16.48 -7.78
N CYS A 163 -6.77 -17.57 -7.11
CA CYS A 163 -6.91 -18.94 -7.63
C CYS A 163 -8.35 -19.25 -8.05
N ALA A 164 -9.33 -18.86 -7.22
CA ALA A 164 -10.75 -19.01 -7.55
C ALA A 164 -11.16 -18.17 -8.77
N ALA A 165 -10.65 -16.93 -8.89
CA ALA A 165 -10.98 -16.04 -9.99
C ALA A 165 -10.44 -16.51 -11.36
N VAL A 166 -9.26 -17.17 -11.37
CA VAL A 166 -8.61 -17.71 -12.59
C VAL A 166 -8.87 -19.21 -12.79
N LEU A 167 -9.78 -19.77 -12.00
CA LEU A 167 -10.24 -21.17 -12.08
C LEU A 167 -9.12 -22.21 -11.89
N LEU A 168 -8.09 -21.91 -11.09
CA LEU A 168 -7.10 -22.91 -10.70
C LEU A 168 -7.72 -23.92 -9.75
N ALA A 169 -7.68 -25.21 -10.13
CA ALA A 169 -8.09 -26.35 -9.31
C ALA A 169 -6.85 -27.15 -8.87
N GLU A 170 -7.02 -28.11 -7.98
CA GLU A 170 -5.95 -29.04 -7.63
C GLU A 170 -5.62 -29.99 -8.81
N PRO A 171 -4.33 -30.32 -9.06
CA PRO A 171 -3.16 -29.98 -8.21
C PRO A 171 -2.51 -28.62 -8.53
N ASP A 172 -2.96 -27.90 -9.56
CA ASP A 172 -2.36 -26.65 -10.03
C ASP A 172 -2.37 -25.54 -8.96
N ARG A 173 -3.40 -25.51 -8.11
CA ARG A 173 -3.48 -24.57 -6.99
C ARG A 173 -2.33 -24.78 -5.99
N ALA A 174 -2.05 -26.04 -5.63
CA ALA A 174 -0.95 -26.36 -4.72
C ALA A 174 0.41 -25.97 -5.32
N GLU A 175 0.63 -26.23 -6.62
CA GLU A 175 1.86 -25.82 -7.32
C GLU A 175 1.99 -24.29 -7.40
N PHE A 176 0.91 -23.58 -7.72
CA PHE A 176 0.90 -22.11 -7.73
C PHE A 176 1.26 -21.54 -6.35
N ARG A 177 0.65 -22.06 -5.27
CA ARG A 177 0.93 -21.67 -3.88
C ARG A 177 2.42 -21.89 -3.55
N ARG A 178 2.97 -23.05 -3.83
CA ARG A 178 4.38 -23.35 -3.61
C ARG A 178 5.29 -22.35 -4.33
N ARG A 179 5.01 -22.03 -5.59
CA ARG A 179 5.79 -21.03 -6.36
C ARG A 179 5.70 -19.63 -5.79
N ILE A 180 4.56 -19.26 -5.23
CA ILE A 180 4.44 -17.97 -4.51
C ILE A 180 5.26 -18.00 -3.21
N GLU A 181 5.25 -19.09 -2.46
CA GLU A 181 6.06 -19.26 -1.24
C GLU A 181 7.56 -19.19 -1.55
N ASP A 182 8.00 -19.79 -2.66
CA ASP A 182 9.41 -19.69 -3.14
C ASP A 182 9.77 -18.26 -3.61
N PHE A 183 8.80 -17.49 -4.07
CA PHE A 183 9.02 -16.14 -4.62
C PHE A 183 9.02 -15.04 -3.58
N ILE A 184 8.25 -15.15 -2.51
CA ILE A 184 8.12 -14.09 -1.51
C ILE A 184 9.25 -14.14 -0.48
N PRO A 185 9.70 -12.98 0.07
CA PRO A 185 10.85 -12.91 0.97
C PRO A 185 10.54 -13.32 2.41
N VAL A 186 9.30 -13.71 2.73
CA VAL A 186 8.86 -14.07 4.08
C VAL A 186 7.96 -15.31 4.03
N PRO A 187 7.86 -16.12 5.09
CA PRO A 187 6.92 -17.22 5.14
C PRO A 187 5.47 -16.75 4.89
N LEU A 188 4.71 -17.48 4.09
CA LEU A 188 3.32 -17.12 3.78
C LEU A 188 2.45 -17.05 5.05
N ALA A 189 2.72 -17.91 6.03
CA ALA A 189 2.02 -17.90 7.31
C ALA A 189 2.17 -16.57 8.08
N ASP A 190 3.25 -15.83 7.85
CA ASP A 190 3.54 -14.54 8.51
C ASP A 190 2.92 -13.35 7.76
N THR A 191 2.13 -13.58 6.72
CA THR A 191 1.51 -12.51 5.90
C THR A 191 0.06 -12.21 6.29
N ASP A 192 -0.50 -12.84 7.31
CA ASP A 192 -1.81 -12.51 7.86
C ASP A 192 -1.67 -11.45 8.97
N LEU A 193 -1.95 -10.21 8.62
CA LEU A 193 -1.78 -9.05 9.51
C LEU A 193 -2.58 -9.17 10.81
N ALA A 194 -3.75 -9.82 10.78
CA ALA A 194 -4.55 -10.02 11.99
C ALA A 194 -3.91 -10.97 13.02
N LYS A 195 -2.88 -11.73 12.62
CA LYS A 195 -2.13 -12.65 13.51
C LYS A 195 -0.82 -12.05 14.02
N LEU A 196 -0.44 -10.86 13.51
CA LEU A 196 0.79 -10.19 13.91
C LEU A 196 0.55 -9.28 15.11
N ARG A 197 1.64 -8.91 15.79
CA ARG A 197 1.62 -7.84 16.78
C ARG A 197 1.54 -6.50 16.05
N LEU A 198 0.33 -5.97 15.94
CA LEU A 198 0.09 -4.68 15.28
C LEU A 198 0.64 -3.50 16.11
N PRO A 199 0.99 -2.36 15.48
CA PRO A 199 1.56 -1.21 16.14
C PRO A 199 0.60 -0.56 17.15
N SER A 200 1.15 0.22 18.09
CA SER A 200 0.37 0.94 19.11
C SER A 200 0.04 2.38 18.72
N HIS A 201 0.55 2.90 17.58
CA HIS A 201 0.22 4.24 17.14
C HIS A 201 -1.24 4.33 16.64
N PRO A 202 -1.88 5.51 16.67
CA PRO A 202 -3.19 5.72 16.08
C PRO A 202 -3.22 5.38 14.59
N ALA A 203 -4.19 4.58 14.17
CA ALA A 203 -4.36 4.19 12.79
C ALA A 203 -5.80 4.45 12.32
N LEU A 204 -5.97 4.70 11.02
CA LEU A 204 -7.26 4.88 10.37
C LEU A 204 -7.39 3.92 9.19
N VAL A 205 -8.40 3.05 9.23
CA VAL A 205 -8.73 2.12 8.16
C VAL A 205 -9.97 2.64 7.44
N LEU A 206 -9.82 3.04 6.19
CA LEU A 206 -10.88 3.55 5.33
C LEU A 206 -11.20 2.52 4.23
N HIS A 207 -12.46 2.06 4.16
CA HIS A 207 -12.82 1.01 3.23
C HIS A 207 -14.28 1.15 2.76
N ASP A 208 -14.53 0.95 1.47
CA ASP A 208 -15.89 0.93 0.93
C ASP A 208 -16.54 -0.44 1.21
N PRO A 209 -17.70 -0.49 1.90
CA PRO A 209 -18.42 -1.75 2.11
C PRO A 209 -18.80 -2.49 0.83
N ALA A 210 -18.92 -1.78 -0.31
CA ALA A 210 -19.21 -2.35 -1.61
C ALA A 210 -17.96 -2.60 -2.49
N ASP A 211 -16.76 -2.59 -1.90
CA ASP A 211 -15.50 -2.86 -2.60
C ASP A 211 -15.52 -4.26 -3.25
N LYS A 212 -15.26 -4.29 -4.58
CA LYS A 212 -15.28 -5.53 -5.38
C LYS A 212 -13.89 -6.15 -5.57
N GLU A 213 -12.82 -5.43 -5.22
CA GLU A 213 -11.43 -5.89 -5.35
C GLU A 213 -10.96 -6.52 -4.03
N VAL A 214 -11.17 -5.82 -2.92
CA VAL A 214 -10.86 -6.30 -1.56
C VAL A 214 -12.14 -6.30 -0.73
N PRO A 215 -12.64 -7.45 -0.28
CA PRO A 215 -13.87 -7.51 0.52
C PRO A 215 -13.77 -6.69 1.81
N PHE A 216 -14.82 -5.98 2.18
CA PHE A 216 -14.89 -5.17 3.41
C PHE A 216 -14.54 -5.97 4.67
N ARG A 217 -14.83 -7.28 4.65
CA ARG A 217 -14.45 -8.21 5.72
C ARG A 217 -12.95 -8.17 6.06
N GLU A 218 -12.08 -7.85 5.11
CA GLU A 218 -10.64 -7.71 5.38
C GLU A 218 -10.37 -6.51 6.31
N ALA A 219 -11.09 -5.38 6.13
CA ALA A 219 -10.98 -4.22 7.01
C ALA A 219 -11.55 -4.50 8.40
N GLU A 220 -12.65 -5.24 8.50
CA GLU A 220 -13.21 -5.66 9.79
C GLU A 220 -12.25 -6.55 10.58
N LEU A 221 -11.62 -7.53 9.92
CA LEU A 221 -10.63 -8.41 10.54
C LEU A 221 -9.39 -7.63 11.01
N LEU A 222 -8.91 -6.70 10.19
CA LEU A 222 -7.79 -5.83 10.53
C LEU A 222 -8.10 -4.96 11.74
N ALA A 223 -9.25 -4.27 11.74
CA ALA A 223 -9.65 -3.40 12.84
C ALA A 223 -9.92 -4.18 14.15
N ALA A 224 -10.49 -5.37 14.06
CA ALA A 224 -10.69 -6.23 15.23
C ALA A 224 -9.37 -6.67 15.89
N ALA A 225 -8.31 -6.83 15.09
CA ALA A 225 -6.98 -7.20 15.58
C ALA A 225 -6.13 -5.99 16.01
N TRP A 226 -6.53 -4.76 15.68
CA TRP A 226 -5.73 -3.56 15.91
C TRP A 226 -6.44 -2.56 16.85
N PRO A 227 -6.18 -2.62 18.17
CA PRO A 227 -6.93 -1.86 19.17
C PRO A 227 -6.86 -0.33 19.01
N THR A 228 -5.80 0.19 18.40
CA THR A 228 -5.63 1.64 18.16
C THR A 228 -6.08 2.08 16.76
N ALA A 229 -6.62 1.16 15.94
CA ALA A 229 -7.15 1.50 14.63
C ALA A 229 -8.63 1.82 14.68
N GLU A 230 -9.01 2.90 14.03
CA GLU A 230 -10.41 3.27 13.79
C GLU A 230 -10.82 2.81 12.38
N LEU A 231 -11.87 1.99 12.27
CA LEU A 231 -12.47 1.62 10.99
C LEU A 231 -13.58 2.60 10.62
N ARG A 232 -13.47 3.24 9.46
CA ARG A 232 -14.49 4.12 8.87
C ARG A 232 -14.98 3.54 7.54
N PRO A 233 -16.23 3.10 7.46
CA PRO A 233 -16.85 2.71 6.19
C PRO A 233 -17.01 3.94 5.27
N MET A 234 -16.54 3.81 4.03
CA MET A 234 -16.56 4.86 3.01
C MET A 234 -17.56 4.50 1.90
N GLN A 235 -18.84 4.70 2.15
CA GLN A 235 -19.92 4.30 1.25
C GLN A 235 -19.75 4.88 -0.17
N GLY A 236 -19.70 4.01 -1.19
CA GLY A 236 -19.61 4.40 -2.60
C GLY A 236 -18.26 4.96 -3.05
N ALA A 237 -17.25 4.99 -2.16
CA ALA A 237 -15.90 5.46 -2.52
C ALA A 237 -15.23 4.55 -3.56
N GLY A 238 -15.48 3.24 -3.53
CA GLY A 238 -14.90 2.24 -4.42
C GLY A 238 -13.40 2.04 -4.17
N HIS A 239 -12.88 0.89 -4.62
CA HIS A 239 -11.50 0.48 -4.32
C HIS A 239 -10.44 1.51 -4.69
N ARG A 240 -10.47 2.03 -5.93
CA ARG A 240 -9.44 2.96 -6.44
C ARG A 240 -9.84 4.42 -6.30
N ARG A 241 -11.15 4.73 -6.42
CA ARG A 241 -11.65 6.10 -6.33
C ARG A 241 -11.53 6.69 -4.93
N ILE A 242 -11.38 5.85 -3.90
CA ILE A 242 -11.12 6.28 -2.51
C ILE A 242 -9.90 7.20 -2.42
N LEU A 243 -8.91 7.06 -3.30
CA LEU A 243 -7.74 7.94 -3.40
C LEU A 243 -8.08 9.38 -3.82
N GLN A 244 -9.27 9.62 -4.35
CA GLN A 244 -9.75 10.93 -4.81
C GLN A 244 -11.02 11.36 -4.06
N ASN A 245 -11.46 10.56 -3.10
CA ASN A 245 -12.61 10.89 -2.27
C ASN A 245 -12.21 11.97 -1.25
N SER A 246 -12.86 13.14 -1.30
CA SER A 246 -12.52 14.29 -0.47
C SER A 246 -12.62 13.98 1.02
N GLU A 247 -13.66 13.23 1.45
CA GLU A 247 -13.84 12.84 2.84
C GLU A 247 -12.68 11.93 3.31
N ALA A 248 -12.25 10.95 2.47
CA ALA A 248 -11.12 10.08 2.80
C ALA A 248 -9.82 10.88 2.94
N VAL A 249 -9.58 11.84 2.03
CA VAL A 249 -8.42 12.74 2.10
C VAL A 249 -8.46 13.59 3.37
N ASP A 250 -9.60 14.22 3.69
CA ASP A 250 -9.75 15.07 4.86
C ASP A 250 -9.58 14.29 6.18
N LEU A 251 -10.14 13.09 6.28
CA LEU A 251 -9.97 12.22 7.45
C LEU A 251 -8.51 11.82 7.64
N ALA A 252 -7.84 11.42 6.56
CA ALA A 252 -6.43 11.02 6.58
C ALA A 252 -5.54 12.18 7.03
N VAL A 253 -5.68 13.34 6.41
CA VAL A 253 -4.88 14.53 6.73
C VAL A 253 -5.15 15.01 8.16
N ARG A 254 -6.40 14.95 8.62
CA ARG A 254 -6.76 15.30 10.00
C ARG A 254 -6.07 14.40 11.01
N LEU A 255 -6.10 13.07 10.83
CA LEU A 255 -5.39 12.14 11.70
C LEU A 255 -3.90 12.47 11.78
N ILE A 256 -3.26 12.71 10.63
CA ILE A 256 -1.83 13.02 10.55
C ILE A 256 -1.52 14.32 11.28
N CYS A 257 -2.28 15.39 11.03
CA CYS A 257 -2.09 16.69 11.71
C CYS A 257 -2.24 16.59 13.23
N THR A 258 -3.17 15.77 13.71
CA THR A 258 -3.41 15.59 15.15
C THR A 258 -2.26 14.86 15.84
N ASN A 259 -1.59 13.93 15.15
CA ASN A 259 -0.59 13.04 15.75
C ASN A 259 0.86 13.37 15.35
N ALA A 260 1.09 14.06 14.24
CA ALA A 260 2.43 14.51 13.87
C ALA A 260 2.82 15.71 14.74
N VAL A 261 3.71 15.49 15.70
CA VAL A 261 4.29 16.60 16.49
C VAL A 261 5.28 17.34 15.59
N PRO A 262 5.08 18.65 15.34
CA PRO A 262 6.06 19.44 14.60
C PRO A 262 7.43 19.32 15.25
N ALA A 263 8.50 19.29 14.45
CA ALA A 263 9.87 19.21 14.96
C ALA A 263 10.19 20.34 15.97
N SER A 264 9.52 21.50 15.84
CA SER A 264 9.60 22.63 16.77
C SER A 264 8.99 22.37 18.17
N ALA A 265 8.13 21.36 18.33
CA ALA A 265 7.46 21.05 19.60
C ALA A 265 8.13 19.88 20.36
N ARG A 266 9.22 19.31 19.85
CA ARG A 266 9.99 18.21 20.47
C ARG A 266 11.19 18.69 21.32
N ARG A 267 11.24 19.97 21.72
CA ARG A 267 12.28 20.50 22.62
C ARG A 267 11.81 20.58 24.06
#